data_d523685e513526b269692f2defea5209
#
_entry.id   d523685e513526b269692f2defea5209
#
_cell.length_a   1.000
_cell.length_b   1.000
_cell.length_c   1.000
_cell.angle_alpha   90.00
_cell.angle_beta   90.00
_cell.angle_gamma   90.00
#
_symmetry.space_group_name_H-M   'P 1'
#
loop_
_entity.id
_entity.type
_entity.pdbx_description
1 polymer ?
#
loop_
_entity_poly.entity_id
_entity_poly.type
_entity_poly.pdbx_seq_one_letter_code
_entity_poly.pdbx_strand_id
1 'polypeptide(L)'
;MILRGLLNEEDIERVYSYANEVRDGMPPDEEGGWVRCTPGHEKIFLHHGGRMRDAVWRTFPEVCPAVMSKLLDAMHSSPLRASTWKRTSLALQPDLHVRCVEFHKYTAGGGLIDLGHIDIGTSLTMSVQLSPPESFQGGLFTTTATDGHVTQHKLNRGDAVIFCSESVHNVQTVEGGTRNSLVVELWTSEPNRVDRFH
;
A
#
# COMPACT_ATOMS: atom_id res chain seq x y z
N MET A 1 -1.11 -5.31 12.76
CA MET A 1 0.23 -5.49 13.39
C MET A 1 1.11 -4.33 12.96
N ILE A 2 1.86 -3.73 13.87
CA ILE A 2 2.79 -2.63 13.54
C ILE A 2 4.22 -3.17 13.55
N LEU A 3 4.99 -2.76 12.54
CA LEU A 3 6.43 -3.01 12.40
C LEU A 3 7.15 -1.67 12.47
N ARG A 4 8.09 -1.53 13.38
CA ARG A 4 8.85 -0.31 13.57
C ARG A 4 10.13 -0.33 12.73
N GLY A 5 10.38 0.77 11.99
CA GLY A 5 11.59 0.95 11.20
C GLY A 5 11.81 -0.15 10.14
N LEU A 6 10.74 -0.64 9.51
CA LEU A 6 10.84 -1.68 8.48
C LEU A 6 11.70 -1.22 7.30
N LEU A 7 11.50 0.02 6.86
CA LEU A 7 12.32 0.65 5.83
C LEU A 7 13.24 1.71 6.45
N ASN A 8 14.49 1.71 6.04
CA ASN A 8 15.46 2.76 6.38
C ASN A 8 15.40 3.91 5.36
N GLU A 9 16.20 4.96 5.57
CA GLU A 9 16.21 6.13 4.69
C GLU A 9 16.60 5.80 3.25
N GLU A 10 17.58 4.93 3.04
CA GLU A 10 18.01 4.52 1.70
C GLU A 10 16.88 3.79 0.95
N ASP A 11 16.17 2.89 1.63
CA ASP A 11 14.99 2.21 1.08
C ASP A 11 13.90 3.21 0.67
N ILE A 12 13.63 4.19 1.52
CA ILE A 12 12.59 5.19 1.31
C ILE A 12 12.95 6.12 0.14
N GLU A 13 14.21 6.59 0.07
CA GLU A 13 14.67 7.42 -1.04
C GLU A 13 14.60 6.66 -2.39
N ARG A 14 14.85 5.36 -2.37
CA ARG A 14 14.69 4.51 -3.54
C ARG A 14 13.24 4.43 -4.01
N VAL A 15 12.30 4.29 -3.06
CA VAL A 15 10.86 4.32 -3.35
C VAL A 15 10.45 5.66 -3.96
N TYR A 16 10.90 6.79 -3.38
CA TYR A 16 10.61 8.12 -3.91
C TYR A 16 11.18 8.34 -5.31
N SER A 17 12.42 7.92 -5.53
CA SER A 17 13.08 8.05 -6.84
C SER A 17 12.27 7.35 -7.92
N TYR A 18 11.85 6.10 -7.66
CA TYR A 18 11.07 5.35 -8.63
C TYR A 18 9.64 5.88 -8.79
N ALA A 19 8.98 6.29 -7.72
CA ALA A 19 7.65 6.90 -7.79
C ALA A 19 7.67 8.20 -8.62
N ASN A 20 8.71 9.03 -8.48
CA ASN A 20 8.88 10.23 -9.28
C ASN A 20 9.15 9.91 -10.76
N GLU A 21 10.00 8.91 -11.03
CA GLU A 21 10.28 8.44 -12.39
C GLU A 21 8.98 8.01 -13.09
N VAL A 22 8.16 7.19 -12.42
CA VAL A 22 6.86 6.74 -12.96
C VAL A 22 5.93 7.93 -13.19
N ARG A 23 5.80 8.83 -12.21
CA ARG A 23 4.92 10.00 -12.33
C ARG A 23 5.32 10.92 -13.49
N ASP A 24 6.61 11.20 -13.63
CA ASP A 24 7.10 12.16 -14.62
C ASP A 24 7.08 11.58 -16.04
N GLY A 25 7.14 10.23 -16.14
CA GLY A 25 7.13 9.54 -17.43
C GLY A 25 5.77 9.08 -17.93
N MET A 26 4.74 9.09 -17.06
CA MET A 26 3.41 8.59 -17.41
C MET A 26 2.35 9.66 -17.14
N PRO A 27 1.47 9.96 -18.13
CA PRO A 27 0.38 10.91 -17.92
C PRO A 27 -0.61 10.38 -16.87
N PRO A 28 -1.33 11.28 -16.18
CA PRO A 28 -2.40 10.89 -15.30
C PRO A 28 -3.61 10.41 -16.10
N ASP A 29 -3.93 9.15 -16.03
CA ASP A 29 -5.15 8.58 -16.57
C ASP A 29 -5.55 7.34 -15.77
N GLU A 30 -6.73 6.80 -16.03
CA GLU A 30 -7.22 5.59 -15.35
C GLU A 30 -6.42 4.34 -15.75
N GLU A 31 -5.71 4.40 -16.86
CA GLU A 31 -4.93 3.31 -17.44
C GLU A 31 -3.42 3.49 -17.23
N GLY A 32 -3.00 4.72 -16.93
CA GLY A 32 -1.61 5.10 -16.74
C GLY A 32 -1.01 4.69 -15.40
N GLY A 33 0.20 5.14 -15.14
CA GLY A 33 0.93 4.81 -13.94
C GLY A 33 0.40 5.45 -12.67
N TRP A 34 -0.37 6.55 -12.79
CA TRP A 34 -0.91 7.26 -11.63
C TRP A 34 -2.33 7.81 -11.86
N VAL A 35 -3.05 7.98 -10.77
CA VAL A 35 -4.47 8.34 -10.74
C VAL A 35 -4.71 9.44 -9.71
N ARG A 36 -5.52 10.44 -10.07
CA ARG A 36 -6.11 11.37 -9.12
C ARG A 36 -7.36 10.74 -8.52
N CYS A 37 -7.29 10.36 -7.25
CA CYS A 37 -8.40 9.69 -6.57
C CYS A 37 -9.47 10.70 -6.13
N THR A 38 -9.05 11.77 -5.46
CA THR A 38 -9.88 12.88 -4.95
C THR A 38 -9.02 14.14 -4.91
N PRO A 39 -9.60 15.34 -4.76
CA PRO A 39 -8.81 16.53 -4.47
C PRO A 39 -7.85 16.28 -3.30
N GLY A 40 -6.57 16.54 -3.50
CA GLY A 40 -5.52 16.31 -2.50
C GLY A 40 -5.07 14.86 -2.31
N HIS A 41 -5.58 13.89 -3.09
CA HIS A 41 -5.12 12.51 -3.05
C HIS A 41 -4.77 12.01 -4.46
N GLU A 42 -3.50 11.66 -4.62
CA GLU A 42 -2.96 11.01 -5.82
C GLU A 42 -2.40 9.64 -5.45
N LYS A 43 -2.52 8.66 -6.34
CA LYS A 43 -1.82 7.38 -6.24
C LYS A 43 -1.11 7.03 -7.52
N ILE A 44 0.01 6.34 -7.40
CA ILE A 44 0.86 5.88 -8.49
C ILE A 44 1.00 4.37 -8.36
N PHE A 45 0.70 3.64 -9.41
CA PHE A 45 0.94 2.20 -9.46
C PHE A 45 2.41 1.92 -9.79
N LEU A 46 3.16 1.41 -8.83
CA LEU A 46 4.56 1.00 -8.98
C LEU A 46 4.68 -0.47 -9.41
N HIS A 47 3.63 -1.24 -9.16
CA HIS A 47 3.46 -2.60 -9.68
C HIS A 47 1.96 -2.84 -9.87
N HIS A 48 1.54 -3.01 -11.10
CA HIS A 48 0.13 -3.07 -11.49
C HIS A 48 -0.13 -4.11 -12.60
N GLY A 49 0.69 -5.12 -12.74
CA GLY A 49 0.48 -6.17 -13.72
C GLY A 49 0.60 -5.68 -15.18
N GLY A 50 -0.36 -6.03 -16.02
CA GLY A 50 -0.22 -6.01 -17.48
C GLY A 50 -0.05 -4.67 -18.17
N ARG A 51 -0.56 -3.58 -17.62
CA ARG A 51 -0.53 -2.27 -18.28
C ARG A 51 0.82 -1.57 -18.25
N MET A 52 1.69 -1.95 -17.31
CA MET A 52 3.09 -1.50 -17.33
C MET A 52 3.93 -2.23 -18.39
N ARG A 53 3.38 -3.23 -19.10
CA ARG A 53 4.15 -4.03 -20.07
C ARG A 53 4.43 -3.34 -21.38
N ASP A 54 3.56 -2.44 -21.81
CA ASP A 54 3.70 -1.75 -23.11
C ASP A 54 4.57 -0.51 -23.01
N ALA A 55 4.85 -0.06 -21.80
CA ALA A 55 5.80 0.98 -21.52
C ALA A 55 7.18 0.38 -21.22
N VAL A 56 8.21 1.11 -21.51
CA VAL A 56 9.62 0.82 -21.22
C VAL A 56 9.90 0.71 -19.70
N TRP A 57 8.85 0.58 -18.89
CA TRP A 57 8.89 0.67 -17.43
C TRP A 57 9.09 -0.69 -16.78
N ARG A 58 10.11 -0.77 -15.95
CA ARG A 58 10.36 -1.91 -15.07
C ARG A 58 9.39 -1.86 -13.89
N THR A 59 8.95 -3.01 -13.41
CA THR A 59 8.08 -3.11 -12.23
C THR A 59 8.83 -2.79 -10.94
N PHE A 60 8.10 -2.45 -9.87
CA PHE A 60 8.71 -2.16 -8.56
C PHE A 60 9.67 -3.27 -8.06
N PRO A 61 9.34 -4.58 -8.17
CA PRO A 61 10.26 -5.64 -7.80
C PRO A 61 11.58 -5.65 -8.61
N GLU A 62 11.53 -5.20 -9.86
CA GLU A 62 12.73 -5.13 -10.72
C GLU A 62 13.61 -3.93 -10.40
N VAL A 63 13.00 -2.80 -10.02
CA VAL A 63 13.73 -1.55 -9.70
C VAL A 63 14.18 -1.50 -8.25
N CYS A 64 13.36 -1.99 -7.34
CA CYS A 64 13.57 -1.95 -5.90
C CYS A 64 13.58 -3.35 -5.28
N PRO A 65 14.39 -4.33 -5.77
CA PRO A 65 14.31 -5.72 -5.34
C PRO A 65 14.60 -5.91 -3.85
N ALA A 66 15.55 -5.19 -3.29
CA ALA A 66 15.88 -5.27 -1.86
C ALA A 66 14.74 -4.75 -0.97
N VAL A 67 14.10 -3.64 -1.38
CA VAL A 67 12.93 -3.10 -0.67
C VAL A 67 11.79 -4.11 -0.76
N MET A 68 11.50 -4.62 -1.95
CA MET A 68 10.42 -5.58 -2.14
C MET A 68 10.61 -6.85 -1.32
N SER A 69 11.84 -7.38 -1.24
CA SER A 69 12.16 -8.54 -0.39
C SER A 69 11.84 -8.26 1.07
N LYS A 70 12.26 -7.13 1.63
CA LYS A 70 11.95 -6.75 3.03
C LYS A 70 10.44 -6.70 3.30
N LEU A 71 9.68 -6.12 2.37
CA LEU A 71 8.23 -6.01 2.49
C LEU A 71 7.55 -7.39 2.46
N LEU A 72 7.94 -8.24 1.50
CA LEU A 72 7.39 -9.59 1.36
C LEU A 72 7.76 -10.49 2.55
N ASP A 73 9.02 -10.46 3.01
CA ASP A 73 9.45 -11.24 4.17
C ASP A 73 8.65 -10.87 5.42
N ALA A 74 8.40 -9.58 5.63
CA ALA A 74 7.59 -9.10 6.74
C ALA A 74 6.13 -9.53 6.63
N MET A 75 5.53 -9.47 5.43
CA MET A 75 4.14 -9.87 5.19
C MET A 75 3.97 -11.40 5.31
N HIS A 76 4.88 -12.18 4.74
CA HIS A 76 4.84 -13.64 4.80
C HIS A 76 5.08 -14.19 6.21
N SER A 77 5.89 -13.50 7.01
CA SER A 77 6.16 -13.85 8.42
C SER A 77 5.04 -13.39 9.36
N SER A 78 4.07 -12.61 8.88
CA SER A 78 3.01 -12.06 9.71
C SER A 78 2.07 -13.15 10.25
N PRO A 79 1.77 -13.16 11.57
CA PRO A 79 0.78 -14.06 12.13
C PRO A 79 -0.64 -13.81 11.59
N LEU A 80 -0.89 -12.64 11.01
CA LEU A 80 -2.17 -12.31 10.36
C LEU A 80 -2.41 -13.18 9.12
N ARG A 81 -1.35 -13.68 8.48
CA ARG A 81 -1.47 -14.63 7.38
C ARG A 81 -2.32 -15.85 7.77
N ALA A 82 -2.17 -16.37 8.96
CA ALA A 82 -2.96 -17.51 9.45
C ALA A 82 -4.43 -17.12 9.75
N SER A 83 -4.71 -15.88 10.11
CA SER A 83 -6.05 -15.42 10.47
C SER A 83 -6.96 -15.20 9.27
N THR A 84 -6.41 -14.93 8.09
CA THR A 84 -7.17 -14.77 6.84
C THR A 84 -7.82 -16.08 6.36
N TRP A 85 -7.42 -17.25 6.91
CA TRP A 85 -7.81 -18.59 6.45
C TRP A 85 -8.75 -19.36 7.39
N LYS A 86 -9.28 -18.76 8.42
CA LYS A 86 -10.19 -19.46 9.39
C LYS A 86 -11.45 -20.07 8.77
N ARG A 87 -11.69 -19.92 7.47
CA ARG A 87 -12.92 -20.40 6.81
C ARG A 87 -12.76 -21.66 5.95
N THR A 88 -11.57 -22.17 5.74
CA THR A 88 -11.38 -23.41 4.97
C THR A 88 -10.55 -24.42 5.73
N SER A 89 -11.11 -25.61 5.89
CA SER A 89 -10.53 -26.76 6.57
C SER A 89 -9.12 -27.13 6.08
N LEU A 90 -8.21 -27.46 7.01
CA LEU A 90 -7.04 -28.38 6.90
C LEU A 90 -6.15 -28.34 5.66
N ALA A 91 -6.34 -27.47 4.70
CA ALA A 91 -5.49 -27.33 3.53
C ALA A 91 -4.32 -26.37 3.84
N LEU A 92 -3.16 -26.69 3.28
CA LEU A 92 -1.96 -25.86 3.21
C LEU A 92 -2.33 -24.38 2.99
N GLN A 93 -1.74 -23.49 3.79
CA GLN A 93 -1.90 -22.04 3.56
C GLN A 93 -1.49 -21.75 2.12
N PRO A 94 -2.36 -21.21 1.26
CA PRO A 94 -1.96 -20.91 -0.09
C PRO A 94 -0.86 -19.86 -0.12
N ASP A 95 -0.08 -19.88 -1.17
CA ASP A 95 0.92 -18.86 -1.41
C ASP A 95 0.23 -17.51 -1.64
N LEU A 96 0.82 -16.47 -1.08
CA LEU A 96 0.39 -15.11 -1.32
C LEU A 96 1.33 -14.46 -2.35
N HIS A 97 0.74 -13.90 -3.38
CA HIS A 97 1.44 -13.24 -4.47
C HIS A 97 1.14 -11.74 -4.46
N VAL A 98 2.05 -10.96 -5.02
CA VAL A 98 1.85 -9.52 -5.16
C VAL A 98 0.69 -9.25 -6.12
N ARG A 99 -0.29 -8.51 -5.64
CA ARG A 99 -1.39 -7.99 -6.44
C ARG A 99 -1.05 -6.62 -7.01
N CYS A 100 -0.66 -5.70 -6.13
CA CYS A 100 -0.18 -4.37 -6.54
C CYS A 100 0.77 -3.76 -5.50
N VAL A 101 1.52 -2.76 -5.94
CA VAL A 101 2.28 -1.84 -5.10
C VAL A 101 1.88 -0.43 -5.51
N GLU A 102 1.37 0.36 -4.57
CA GLU A 102 0.86 1.71 -4.79
C GLU A 102 1.64 2.72 -3.94
N PHE A 103 2.05 3.82 -4.56
CA PHE A 103 2.54 4.99 -3.85
C PHE A 103 1.41 6.01 -3.75
N HIS A 104 1.08 6.40 -2.53
CA HIS A 104 0.04 7.39 -2.25
C HIS A 104 0.64 8.70 -1.80
N LYS A 105 0.09 9.80 -2.30
CA LYS A 105 0.41 11.16 -1.89
C LYS A 105 -0.87 11.87 -1.48
N TYR A 106 -0.88 12.36 -0.25
CA TYR A 106 -1.95 13.17 0.30
C TYR A 106 -1.44 14.56 0.62
N THR A 107 -2.13 15.58 0.15
CA THR A 107 -1.90 16.99 0.46
C THR A 107 -3.12 17.55 1.22
N ALA A 108 -3.09 18.81 1.61
CA ALA A 108 -4.19 19.42 2.35
C ALA A 108 -5.56 19.19 1.65
N GLY A 109 -6.52 18.70 2.41
CA GLY A 109 -7.86 18.30 1.96
C GLY A 109 -7.95 16.83 1.47
N GLY A 110 -6.83 16.16 1.22
CA GLY A 110 -6.80 14.76 0.78
C GLY A 110 -6.89 13.77 1.93
N GLY A 111 -7.42 12.59 1.64
CA GLY A 111 -7.55 11.49 2.58
C GLY A 111 -8.17 10.28 1.89
N LEU A 112 -8.27 9.17 2.60
CA LEU A 112 -9.09 8.02 2.27
C LEU A 112 -10.19 7.98 3.33
N ILE A 113 -11.30 8.67 3.05
CA ILE A 113 -12.38 8.95 4.01
C ILE A 113 -13.65 8.14 3.76
N ASP A 114 -13.59 7.12 2.90
CA ASP A 114 -14.69 6.17 2.74
C ASP A 114 -14.83 5.32 4.01
N LEU A 115 -15.92 5.55 4.76
CA LEU A 115 -16.15 4.89 6.06
C LEU A 115 -16.22 3.37 6.00
N GLY A 116 -16.45 2.80 4.83
CA GLY A 116 -16.54 1.37 4.60
C GLY A 116 -15.38 0.79 3.79
N HIS A 117 -14.30 1.56 3.57
CA HIS A 117 -13.22 1.12 2.69
C HIS A 117 -12.53 -0.16 3.16
N ILE A 118 -12.48 -1.13 2.25
CA ILE A 118 -11.73 -2.38 2.37
C ILE A 118 -11.02 -2.67 1.05
N ASP A 119 -9.94 -3.45 1.06
CA ASP A 119 -9.23 -3.85 -0.15
C ASP A 119 -9.84 -5.13 -0.73
N ILE A 120 -10.92 -4.96 -1.49
CA ILE A 120 -11.69 -6.08 -2.06
C ILE A 120 -10.80 -6.95 -2.96
N GLY A 121 -10.88 -8.28 -2.75
CA GLY A 121 -10.12 -9.26 -3.53
C GLY A 121 -8.66 -9.42 -3.12
N THR A 122 -8.23 -8.72 -2.07
CA THR A 122 -6.91 -8.83 -1.44
C THR A 122 -7.02 -9.64 -0.15
N SER A 123 -5.96 -10.32 0.24
CA SER A 123 -5.92 -11.11 1.48
C SER A 123 -5.22 -10.38 2.61
N LEU A 124 -4.09 -9.77 2.31
CA LEU A 124 -3.24 -9.08 3.27
C LEU A 124 -2.74 -7.77 2.67
N THR A 125 -2.89 -6.68 3.42
CA THR A 125 -2.40 -5.36 3.02
C THR A 125 -1.36 -4.86 4.01
N MET A 126 -0.32 -4.21 3.49
CA MET A 126 0.66 -3.44 4.26
C MET A 126 0.62 -1.99 3.81
N SER A 127 0.61 -1.07 4.77
CA SER A 127 0.83 0.36 4.52
C SER A 127 2.07 0.82 5.26
N VAL A 128 3.05 1.37 4.53
CA VAL A 128 4.31 1.91 5.06
C VAL A 128 4.24 3.43 5.07
N GLN A 129 4.54 4.05 6.19
CA GLN A 129 4.65 5.51 6.32
C GLN A 129 5.97 5.99 5.73
N LEU A 130 5.92 6.81 4.67
CA LEU A 130 7.12 7.34 4.02
C LEU A 130 7.47 8.77 4.43
N SER A 131 6.48 9.58 4.79
CA SER A 131 6.69 10.95 5.28
C SER A 131 7.03 10.95 6.77
N PRO A 132 7.94 11.82 7.25
CA PRO A 132 8.13 12.03 8.67
C PRO A 132 6.87 12.66 9.28
N PRO A 133 6.47 12.30 10.52
CA PRO A 133 5.22 12.75 11.13
C PRO A 133 5.11 14.28 11.25
N GLU A 134 6.24 14.97 11.42
CA GLU A 134 6.31 16.43 11.52
C GLU A 134 6.09 17.16 10.19
N SER A 135 6.11 16.47 9.08
CA SER A 135 5.94 17.07 7.74
C SER A 135 4.49 17.26 7.30
N PHE A 136 3.53 16.80 8.13
CA PHE A 136 2.10 16.94 7.83
C PHE A 136 1.26 17.03 9.10
N GLN A 137 0.03 17.53 8.97
CA GLN A 137 -0.96 17.62 10.04
C GLN A 137 -2.20 16.82 9.63
N GLY A 138 -2.88 16.18 10.59
CA GLY A 138 -3.96 15.24 10.30
C GLY A 138 -3.43 13.93 9.69
N GLY A 139 -4.15 13.36 8.73
CA GLY A 139 -3.67 12.24 7.90
C GLY A 139 -3.36 10.94 8.66
N LEU A 140 -3.89 10.74 9.87
CA LEU A 140 -3.63 9.52 10.64
C LEU A 140 -4.23 8.30 9.93
N PHE A 141 -3.47 7.23 9.85
CA PHE A 141 -3.97 5.95 9.39
C PHE A 141 -4.81 5.30 10.50
N THR A 142 -5.99 4.80 10.15
CA THR A 142 -6.92 4.18 11.09
C THR A 142 -7.38 2.81 10.60
N THR A 143 -7.69 1.93 11.54
CA THR A 143 -8.39 0.67 11.29
C THR A 143 -9.62 0.60 12.20
N THR A 144 -10.71 0.02 11.70
CA THR A 144 -11.95 -0.16 12.44
C THR A 144 -12.17 -1.64 12.71
N ALA A 145 -12.34 -2.01 13.97
CA ALA A 145 -12.69 -3.35 14.38
C ALA A 145 -14.17 -3.67 14.09
N THR A 146 -14.54 -4.95 14.13
CA THR A 146 -15.91 -5.41 13.85
C THR A 146 -16.97 -4.88 14.85
N ASP A 147 -16.54 -4.47 16.05
CA ASP A 147 -17.39 -3.83 17.06
C ASP A 147 -17.52 -2.30 16.85
N GLY A 148 -16.93 -1.78 15.78
CA GLY A 148 -16.91 -0.34 15.45
C GLY A 148 -15.80 0.46 16.15
N HIS A 149 -14.95 -0.19 16.97
CA HIS A 149 -13.83 0.51 17.61
C HIS A 149 -12.79 0.96 16.57
N VAL A 150 -12.49 2.26 16.54
CA VAL A 150 -11.51 2.85 15.65
C VAL A 150 -10.16 2.97 16.36
N THR A 151 -9.14 2.36 15.79
CA THR A 151 -7.75 2.47 16.26
C THR A 151 -6.98 3.42 15.35
N GLN A 152 -6.40 4.47 15.93
CA GLN A 152 -5.47 5.36 15.24
C GLN A 152 -4.03 4.84 15.37
N HIS A 153 -3.34 4.73 14.24
CA HIS A 153 -1.96 4.25 14.19
C HIS A 153 -0.98 5.40 14.07
N LYS A 154 -0.24 5.67 15.15
CA LYS A 154 0.88 6.62 15.13
C LYS A 154 2.11 5.92 14.55
N LEU A 155 2.46 6.28 13.32
CA LEU A 155 3.57 5.71 12.57
C LEU A 155 4.66 6.76 12.38
N ASN A 156 5.91 6.38 12.60
CA ASN A 156 7.08 7.15 12.19
C ASN A 156 7.44 6.83 10.73
N ARG A 157 8.32 7.62 10.16
CA ARG A 157 8.90 7.35 8.85
C ARG A 157 9.58 5.97 8.85
N GLY A 158 9.25 5.12 7.88
CA GLY A 158 9.74 3.75 7.77
C GLY A 158 8.95 2.70 8.57
N ASP A 159 8.02 3.10 9.43
CA ASP A 159 7.12 2.17 10.10
C ASP A 159 6.07 1.62 9.13
N ALA A 160 5.62 0.40 9.39
CA ALA A 160 4.56 -0.23 8.61
C ALA A 160 3.44 -0.77 9.50
N VAL A 161 2.23 -0.81 8.96
CA VAL A 161 1.11 -1.55 9.52
C VAL A 161 0.66 -2.62 8.55
N ILE A 162 0.54 -3.87 9.04
CA ILE A 162 -0.01 -5.00 8.29
C ILE A 162 -1.40 -5.31 8.87
N PHE A 163 -2.37 -5.51 8.00
CA PHE A 163 -3.75 -5.81 8.37
C PHE A 163 -4.40 -6.75 7.35
N CYS A 164 -5.46 -7.45 7.79
CA CYS A 164 -6.31 -8.21 6.87
C CYS A 164 -7.04 -7.24 5.96
N SER A 165 -7.03 -7.48 4.68
CA SER A 165 -7.55 -6.55 3.68
C SER A 165 -9.06 -6.29 3.80
N GLU A 166 -9.80 -7.24 4.41
CA GLU A 166 -11.22 -7.07 4.76
C GLU A 166 -11.46 -6.16 5.99
N SER A 167 -10.38 -5.73 6.68
CA SER A 167 -10.53 -4.78 7.79
C SER A 167 -10.81 -3.39 7.23
N VAL A 168 -11.85 -2.75 7.72
CA VAL A 168 -12.15 -1.36 7.38
C VAL A 168 -10.99 -0.48 7.82
N HIS A 169 -10.48 0.34 6.91
CA HIS A 169 -9.37 1.23 7.17
C HIS A 169 -9.49 2.55 6.42
N ASN A 170 -8.84 3.58 6.95
CA ASN A 170 -8.91 4.93 6.38
C ASN A 170 -7.59 5.68 6.58
N VAL A 171 -7.43 6.74 5.82
CA VAL A 171 -6.48 7.83 6.07
C VAL A 171 -7.32 9.08 6.33
N GLN A 172 -7.24 9.62 7.54
CA GLN A 172 -7.92 10.87 7.90
C GLN A 172 -7.48 11.99 6.96
N THR A 173 -8.31 13.03 6.85
CA THR A 173 -7.95 14.20 6.05
C THR A 173 -6.62 14.80 6.51
N VAL A 174 -5.72 15.04 5.55
CA VAL A 174 -4.51 15.83 5.76
C VAL A 174 -4.91 17.29 5.83
N GLU A 175 -4.61 17.95 6.92
CA GLU A 175 -4.96 19.35 7.19
C GLU A 175 -3.89 20.32 6.66
N GLY A 176 -2.63 19.85 6.60
CA GLY A 176 -1.50 20.62 6.09
C GLY A 176 -0.30 19.74 5.80
N GLY A 177 0.61 20.21 4.95
CA GLY A 177 1.80 19.48 4.55
C GLY A 177 1.52 18.39 3.52
N THR A 178 2.41 17.38 3.49
CA THR A 178 2.30 16.26 2.55
C THR A 178 2.60 14.93 3.25
N ARG A 179 1.63 14.02 3.18
CA ARG A 179 1.77 12.64 3.66
C ARG A 179 1.95 11.70 2.48
N ASN A 180 3.01 10.90 2.50
CA ASN A 180 3.21 9.83 1.53
C ASN A 180 3.22 8.46 2.22
N SER A 181 2.70 7.46 1.53
CA SER A 181 2.75 6.06 1.97
C SER A 181 2.92 5.12 0.80
N LEU A 182 3.53 3.96 1.08
CA LEU A 182 3.62 2.83 0.16
C LEU A 182 2.63 1.77 0.62
N VAL A 183 1.78 1.30 -0.29
CA VAL A 183 0.83 0.21 -0.03
C VAL A 183 1.22 -1.00 -0.85
N VAL A 184 1.23 -2.17 -0.21
CA VAL A 184 1.47 -3.47 -0.86
C VAL A 184 0.29 -4.37 -0.57
N GLU A 185 -0.31 -4.91 -1.60
CA GLU A 185 -1.43 -5.84 -1.52
C GLU A 185 -0.98 -7.24 -1.97
N LEU A 186 -1.31 -8.24 -1.14
CA LEU A 186 -1.10 -9.65 -1.47
C LEU A 186 -2.43 -10.39 -1.59
N TRP A 187 -2.54 -11.28 -2.56
CA TRP A 187 -3.70 -12.14 -2.81
C TRP A 187 -3.30 -13.60 -3.06
N THR A 188 -4.28 -14.49 -3.17
CA THR A 188 -4.08 -15.94 -3.38
C THR A 188 -4.08 -16.37 -4.84
N SER A 189 -4.43 -15.46 -5.74
CA SER A 189 -4.33 -15.70 -7.17
C SER A 189 -2.88 -15.65 -7.62
N GLU A 190 -2.61 -16.13 -8.84
CA GLU A 190 -1.28 -16.01 -9.46
C GLU A 190 -0.76 -14.57 -9.42
N PRO A 191 0.56 -14.36 -9.47
CA PRO A 191 1.14 -13.02 -9.52
C PRO A 191 0.44 -12.17 -10.56
N ASN A 192 -0.01 -10.99 -10.16
CA ASN A 192 -0.76 -10.14 -11.06
C ASN A 192 0.10 -9.70 -12.26
N ARG A 193 -0.31 -10.12 -13.44
CA ARG A 193 0.36 -9.83 -14.70
C ARG A 193 -0.52 -9.06 -15.68
N VAL A 194 -1.76 -8.81 -15.33
CA VAL A 194 -2.74 -8.20 -16.24
C VAL A 194 -3.16 -6.84 -15.72
N ASP A 195 -4.01 -6.79 -14.74
CA ASP A 195 -4.37 -5.57 -14.05
C ASP A 195 -4.95 -5.87 -12.66
N ARG A 196 -5.28 -4.82 -11.91
CA ARG A 196 -5.76 -4.93 -10.54
C ARG A 196 -7.15 -5.58 -10.44
N PHE A 197 -7.93 -5.58 -11.48
CA PHE A 197 -9.36 -5.88 -11.45
C PHE A 197 -9.71 -7.27 -12.01
N HIS A 198 -8.72 -8.01 -12.53
CA HIS A 198 -8.94 -9.33 -13.16
C HIS A 198 -8.19 -10.44 -12.46
#